data_2fb844cb9d946f2b49f2f4dbe5c4f1c0
#
_entry.id   2fb844cb9d946f2b49f2f4dbe5c4f1c0
#
_cell.length_a   1.000
_cell.length_b   1.000
_cell.length_c   1.000
_cell.angle_alpha   90.00
_cell.angle_beta   90.00
_cell.angle_gamma   90.00
#
_symmetry.space_group_name_H-M   'P 1'
#
loop_
_entity.id
_entity.type
_entity.pdbx_description
1 polymer ?
#
loop_
_entity_poly.entity_id
_entity_poly.type
_entity_poly.pdbx_seq_one_letter_code
_entity_poly.pdbx_strand_id
1 'polypeptide(L)'
;MKNILFVVLFIGGIYSVSYGQNRSIKFEKGTWQEVLKKAEKQNKLVFLDCYTSWCGPCKKLVSEVFTNDAVADYYNAHFIPMQMDMEKGEGKELIEVFQIQAFPTLLYVDGKGCIQHKVVGYCTPEGLIAAGKQALDGDRNYNALIKRYDAGDREATFVRGYLEALAESYEQKKLWDATQEYLEGLDDSTFYTKETWKYINNGLANPLSSPFQKLINGREKFYPLVGQKVVDQKLASVLATAVSSVTGISPFGEVRPFREKEYQRLLTFLRDLPFDGASRYLAEMNIAQCIHGEDYAKIDRKSVV
;
A
#
# COMPACT_ATOMS: atom_id res chain seq x y z
N MET A 1 -23.75 -30.40 79.01
CA MET A 1 -23.46 -31.12 77.77
C MET A 1 -23.55 -30.10 76.61
N LYS A 2 -22.43 -29.66 76.10
CA LYS A 2 -22.37 -28.64 75.05
C LYS A 2 -22.18 -29.32 73.68
N ASN A 3 -23.18 -29.22 72.83
CA ASN A 3 -23.06 -29.68 71.41
C ASN A 3 -22.33 -28.69 70.61
N ILE A 4 -21.15 -29.07 70.06
CA ILE A 4 -20.38 -28.30 69.12
C ILE A 4 -20.79 -28.76 67.70
N LEU A 5 -21.43 -27.86 66.95
CA LEU A 5 -21.82 -28.09 65.55
C LEU A 5 -20.64 -27.73 64.67
N PHE A 6 -20.01 -28.70 64.02
CA PHE A 6 -18.99 -28.48 63.00
C PHE A 6 -19.66 -28.13 61.66
N VAL A 7 -19.56 -26.88 61.24
CA VAL A 7 -19.92 -26.46 59.89
C VAL A 7 -18.71 -26.66 58.97
N VAL A 8 -18.77 -27.66 58.09
CA VAL A 8 -17.76 -27.86 57.04
C VAL A 8 -18.16 -27.00 55.86
N LEU A 9 -17.44 -25.90 55.65
CA LEU A 9 -17.54 -25.04 54.45
C LEU A 9 -16.85 -25.76 53.28
N PHE A 10 -17.64 -26.32 52.37
CA PHE A 10 -17.17 -26.79 51.06
C PHE A 10 -16.90 -25.58 50.15
N ILE A 11 -15.63 -25.14 50.04
CA ILE A 11 -15.22 -24.17 49.06
C ILE A 11 -15.05 -24.93 47.72
N GLY A 12 -16.12 -25.00 46.94
CA GLY A 12 -16.08 -25.47 45.55
C GLY A 12 -15.33 -24.47 44.67
N GLY A 13 -14.06 -24.72 44.43
CA GLY A 13 -13.29 -23.97 43.43
C GLY A 13 -13.88 -24.23 42.04
N ILE A 14 -14.52 -23.22 41.46
CA ILE A 14 -14.94 -23.24 40.06
C ILE A 14 -13.65 -23.07 39.24
N TYR A 15 -13.05 -24.17 38.83
CA TYR A 15 -12.00 -24.18 37.80
C TYR A 15 -12.68 -23.86 36.48
N SER A 16 -12.62 -22.59 36.04
CA SER A 16 -12.96 -22.21 34.68
C SER A 16 -11.89 -22.80 33.76
N VAL A 17 -12.15 -23.98 33.21
CA VAL A 17 -11.35 -24.54 32.12
C VAL A 17 -11.62 -23.66 30.92
N SER A 18 -10.70 -22.74 30.67
CA SER A 18 -10.66 -21.97 29.41
C SER A 18 -10.28 -22.96 28.31
N TYR A 19 -11.26 -23.52 27.64
CA TYR A 19 -11.02 -24.20 26.37
C TYR A 19 -10.55 -23.14 25.38
N GLY A 20 -9.31 -23.20 24.99
CA GLY A 20 -8.82 -22.47 23.82
C GLY A 20 -9.67 -22.90 22.62
N GLN A 21 -10.64 -22.10 22.25
CA GLN A 21 -11.46 -22.38 21.08
C GLN A 21 -10.64 -21.94 19.87
N ASN A 22 -10.07 -22.87 19.10
CA ASN A 22 -9.47 -22.61 17.80
C ASN A 22 -10.59 -22.15 16.84
N ARG A 23 -10.94 -20.88 16.92
CA ARG A 23 -11.91 -20.25 16.02
C ARG A 23 -11.21 -19.77 14.78
N SER A 24 -11.91 -19.76 13.67
CA SER A 24 -11.42 -19.23 12.40
C SER A 24 -12.50 -18.41 11.72
N ILE A 25 -12.08 -17.54 10.79
CA ILE A 25 -13.03 -16.86 9.90
C ILE A 25 -13.80 -17.93 9.11
N LYS A 26 -15.13 -17.81 9.11
CA LYS A 26 -16.04 -18.71 8.39
C LYS A 26 -16.35 -18.16 7.02
N PHE A 27 -15.57 -18.57 6.02
CA PHE A 27 -15.76 -18.12 4.65
C PHE A 27 -16.98 -18.76 4.02
N GLU A 28 -17.81 -17.92 3.37
CA GLU A 28 -18.97 -18.35 2.60
C GLU A 28 -18.56 -19.20 1.39
N LYS A 29 -19.40 -20.13 1.05
CA LYS A 29 -19.32 -20.94 -0.17
C LYS A 29 -20.43 -20.49 -1.11
N GLY A 30 -20.17 -20.47 -2.40
CA GLY A 30 -21.13 -20.04 -3.41
C GLY A 30 -20.52 -19.07 -4.40
N THR A 31 -21.35 -18.53 -5.27
CA THR A 31 -20.96 -17.54 -6.27
C THR A 31 -20.80 -16.15 -5.69
N TRP A 32 -20.03 -15.29 -6.35
CA TRP A 32 -19.89 -13.89 -5.99
C TRP A 32 -21.25 -13.18 -5.86
N GLN A 33 -22.14 -13.42 -6.80
CA GLN A 33 -23.48 -12.83 -6.82
C GLN A 33 -24.35 -13.25 -5.64
N GLU A 34 -24.26 -14.50 -5.19
CA GLU A 34 -24.98 -14.99 -4.03
C GLU A 34 -24.49 -14.31 -2.74
N VAL A 35 -23.17 -14.12 -2.61
CA VAL A 35 -22.56 -13.45 -1.48
C VAL A 35 -22.92 -11.97 -1.44
N LEU A 36 -22.92 -11.27 -2.58
CA LEU A 36 -23.40 -9.88 -2.67
C LEU A 36 -24.87 -9.73 -2.23
N LYS A 37 -25.76 -10.59 -2.72
CA LYS A 37 -27.18 -10.59 -2.30
C LYS A 37 -27.33 -10.83 -0.82
N LYS A 38 -26.51 -11.71 -0.24
CA LYS A 38 -26.50 -11.96 1.20
C LYS A 38 -26.05 -10.73 1.98
N ALA A 39 -25.00 -10.06 1.51
CA ALA A 39 -24.47 -8.83 2.10
C ALA A 39 -25.51 -7.71 2.07
N GLU A 40 -26.19 -7.50 0.93
CA GLU A 40 -27.26 -6.51 0.78
C GLU A 40 -28.42 -6.78 1.74
N LYS A 41 -28.89 -8.04 1.79
CA LYS A 41 -30.01 -8.46 2.68
C LYS A 41 -29.68 -8.25 4.16
N GLN A 42 -28.41 -8.44 4.57
CA GLN A 42 -27.98 -8.31 5.95
C GLN A 42 -27.42 -6.92 6.29
N ASN A 43 -27.36 -6.03 5.32
CA ASN A 43 -26.72 -4.70 5.42
C ASN A 43 -25.31 -4.80 6.00
N LYS A 44 -24.52 -5.75 5.48
CA LYS A 44 -23.12 -5.99 5.87
C LYS A 44 -22.21 -5.83 4.64
N LEU A 45 -20.94 -5.52 4.89
CA LEU A 45 -19.93 -5.61 3.83
C LEU A 45 -19.48 -7.06 3.64
N VAL A 46 -19.17 -7.42 2.40
CA VAL A 46 -18.38 -8.61 2.09
C VAL A 46 -16.94 -8.32 2.44
N PHE A 47 -16.30 -9.19 3.24
CA PHE A 47 -14.86 -9.24 3.36
C PHE A 47 -14.34 -10.27 2.36
N LEU A 48 -13.73 -9.81 1.27
CA LEU A 48 -13.20 -10.66 0.20
C LEU A 48 -11.68 -10.76 0.31
N ASP A 49 -11.17 -11.95 0.63
CA ASP A 49 -9.75 -12.29 0.54
C ASP A 49 -9.42 -12.75 -0.88
N CYS A 50 -8.76 -11.88 -1.63
CA CYS A 50 -8.28 -12.15 -2.97
C CYS A 50 -6.88 -12.76 -2.90
N TYR A 51 -6.75 -14.06 -3.22
CA TYR A 51 -5.50 -14.78 -3.10
C TYR A 51 -5.13 -15.55 -4.38
N THR A 52 -3.90 -16.10 -4.40
CA THR A 52 -3.49 -17.12 -5.38
C THR A 52 -2.86 -18.32 -4.65
N SER A 53 -2.88 -19.48 -5.26
CA SER A 53 -2.40 -20.73 -4.64
C SER A 53 -0.89 -20.75 -4.34
N TRP A 54 -0.09 -19.98 -5.07
CA TRP A 54 1.36 -19.85 -4.90
C TRP A 54 1.77 -18.71 -3.94
N CYS A 55 0.87 -17.84 -3.54
CA CYS A 55 1.13 -16.66 -2.72
C CYS A 55 1.55 -17.02 -1.28
N GLY A 56 2.80 -16.84 -0.93
CA GLY A 56 3.33 -17.09 0.42
C GLY A 56 2.67 -16.24 1.51
N PRO A 57 2.60 -14.90 1.37
CA PRO A 57 1.92 -14.03 2.34
C PRO A 57 0.44 -14.37 2.53
N CYS A 58 -0.26 -14.83 1.48
CA CYS A 58 -1.66 -15.27 1.60
C CYS A 58 -1.80 -16.50 2.50
N LYS A 59 -0.91 -17.50 2.31
CA LYS A 59 -0.86 -18.69 3.19
C LYS A 59 -0.61 -18.32 4.64
N LYS A 60 0.25 -17.30 4.87
CA LYS A 60 0.55 -16.79 6.20
C LYS A 60 -0.67 -16.12 6.84
N LEU A 61 -1.47 -15.34 6.10
CA LEU A 61 -2.74 -14.81 6.59
C LEU A 61 -3.67 -15.93 7.06
N VAL A 62 -3.84 -16.98 6.23
CA VAL A 62 -4.71 -18.12 6.56
C VAL A 62 -4.26 -18.83 7.84
N SER A 63 -2.96 -19.08 7.99
CA SER A 63 -2.45 -19.88 9.12
C SER A 63 -2.31 -19.10 10.42
N GLU A 64 -2.00 -17.80 10.37
CA GLU A 64 -1.65 -17.03 11.57
C GLU A 64 -2.69 -15.98 11.95
N VAL A 65 -3.45 -15.46 10.97
CA VAL A 65 -4.35 -14.33 11.19
C VAL A 65 -5.82 -14.76 11.18
N PHE A 66 -6.25 -15.52 10.17
CA PHE A 66 -7.65 -15.95 10.05
C PHE A 66 -8.05 -17.01 11.07
N THR A 67 -7.08 -17.66 11.72
CA THR A 67 -7.24 -18.59 12.82
C THR A 67 -7.08 -17.95 14.20
N ASN A 68 -6.84 -16.64 14.26
CA ASN A 68 -6.81 -15.91 15.52
C ASN A 68 -8.24 -15.70 16.04
N ASP A 69 -8.50 -16.09 17.30
CA ASP A 69 -9.84 -16.05 17.90
C ASP A 69 -10.48 -14.66 17.87
N ALA A 70 -9.72 -13.60 18.17
CA ALA A 70 -10.26 -12.23 18.16
C ALA A 70 -10.61 -11.76 16.75
N VAL A 71 -9.81 -12.13 15.75
CA VAL A 71 -10.07 -11.85 14.33
C VAL A 71 -11.32 -12.61 13.90
N ALA A 72 -11.39 -13.91 14.18
CA ALA A 72 -12.52 -14.75 13.80
C ALA A 72 -13.83 -14.24 14.38
N ASP A 73 -13.85 -13.90 15.68
CA ASP A 73 -15.03 -13.35 16.34
C ASP A 73 -15.47 -12.04 15.69
N TYR A 74 -14.53 -11.13 15.46
CA TYR A 74 -14.83 -9.83 14.88
C TYR A 74 -15.36 -9.96 13.45
N TYR A 75 -14.67 -10.73 12.59
CA TYR A 75 -15.04 -10.83 11.17
C TYR A 75 -16.33 -11.61 10.96
N ASN A 76 -16.54 -12.71 11.69
CA ASN A 76 -17.78 -13.48 11.60
C ASN A 76 -19.01 -12.69 12.10
N ALA A 77 -18.81 -11.76 13.04
CA ALA A 77 -19.91 -10.92 13.55
C ALA A 77 -20.27 -9.77 12.59
N HIS A 78 -19.26 -9.14 11.96
CA HIS A 78 -19.45 -7.86 11.29
C HIS A 78 -19.50 -7.95 9.77
N PHE A 79 -18.96 -9.01 9.15
CA PHE A 79 -18.83 -9.14 7.69
C PHE A 79 -19.49 -10.41 7.17
N ILE A 80 -19.59 -10.50 5.85
CA ILE A 80 -19.82 -11.74 5.10
C ILE A 80 -18.48 -12.13 4.48
N PRO A 81 -17.68 -13.01 5.12
CA PRO A 81 -16.35 -13.34 4.61
C PRO A 81 -16.42 -14.28 3.42
N MET A 82 -15.59 -14.02 2.40
CA MET A 82 -15.39 -14.88 1.24
C MET A 82 -13.91 -14.94 0.88
N GLN A 83 -13.41 -16.10 0.48
CA GLN A 83 -12.09 -16.27 -0.13
C GLN A 83 -12.24 -16.63 -1.59
N MET A 84 -11.40 -16.04 -2.44
CA MET A 84 -11.43 -16.32 -3.88
C MET A 84 -10.04 -16.46 -4.46
N ASP A 85 -9.79 -17.60 -5.13
CA ASP A 85 -8.56 -17.80 -5.93
C ASP A 85 -8.69 -16.99 -7.21
N MET A 86 -7.90 -15.94 -7.33
CA MET A 86 -7.98 -14.98 -8.44
C MET A 86 -7.50 -15.56 -9.78
N GLU A 87 -6.89 -16.75 -9.79
CA GLU A 87 -6.51 -17.44 -11.02
C GLU A 87 -7.54 -18.47 -11.48
N LYS A 88 -8.66 -18.65 -10.73
CA LYS A 88 -9.68 -19.66 -11.01
C LYS A 88 -11.10 -19.10 -11.04
N GLY A 89 -11.94 -19.71 -11.86
CA GLY A 89 -13.38 -19.40 -11.92
C GLY A 89 -13.68 -17.90 -12.03
N GLU A 90 -14.64 -17.43 -11.24
CA GLU A 90 -15.05 -16.01 -11.16
C GLU A 90 -13.92 -15.07 -10.74
N GLY A 91 -12.90 -15.58 -10.05
CA GLY A 91 -11.76 -14.76 -9.60
C GLY A 91 -11.01 -14.09 -10.76
N LYS A 92 -10.92 -14.75 -11.93
CA LYS A 92 -10.28 -14.18 -13.12
C LYS A 92 -10.97 -12.91 -13.63
N GLU A 93 -12.28 -12.88 -13.55
CA GLU A 93 -13.07 -11.70 -13.96
C GLU A 93 -12.97 -10.59 -12.91
N LEU A 94 -12.92 -10.95 -11.64
CA LEU A 94 -12.84 -9.99 -10.54
C LEU A 94 -11.47 -9.32 -10.42
N ILE A 95 -10.38 -9.91 -10.93
CA ILE A 95 -9.08 -9.22 -11.07
C ILE A 95 -9.25 -7.90 -11.83
N GLU A 96 -9.88 -7.97 -12.99
CA GLU A 96 -10.10 -6.82 -13.87
C GLU A 96 -11.09 -5.83 -13.25
N VAL A 97 -12.20 -6.32 -12.70
CA VAL A 97 -13.25 -5.49 -12.08
C VAL A 97 -12.69 -4.68 -10.91
N PHE A 98 -11.90 -5.31 -10.03
CA PHE A 98 -11.34 -4.67 -8.85
C PHE A 98 -9.92 -4.15 -9.04
N GLN A 99 -9.37 -4.26 -10.26
CA GLN A 99 -8.00 -3.85 -10.62
C GLN A 99 -6.96 -4.34 -9.61
N ILE A 100 -6.97 -5.65 -9.35
CA ILE A 100 -6.08 -6.30 -8.38
C ILE A 100 -4.69 -6.43 -9.00
N GLN A 101 -3.68 -5.84 -8.36
CA GLN A 101 -2.29 -5.79 -8.86
C GLN A 101 -1.31 -6.63 -8.02
N ALA A 102 -1.69 -7.02 -6.81
CA ALA A 102 -0.83 -7.75 -5.89
C ALA A 102 -1.64 -8.66 -4.96
N PHE A 103 -0.98 -9.67 -4.37
CA PHE A 103 -1.61 -10.62 -3.46
C PHE A 103 -0.86 -10.70 -2.12
N PRO A 104 -1.60 -10.84 -1.00
CA PRO A 104 -3.07 -10.78 -0.90
C PRO A 104 -3.62 -9.39 -1.11
N THR A 105 -4.83 -9.27 -1.65
CA THR A 105 -5.64 -8.05 -1.60
C THR A 105 -6.91 -8.35 -0.81
N LEU A 106 -7.14 -7.57 0.23
CA LEU A 106 -8.29 -7.67 1.12
C LEU A 106 -9.28 -6.55 0.80
N LEU A 107 -10.44 -6.90 0.30
CA LEU A 107 -11.49 -5.96 -0.09
C LEU A 107 -12.67 -6.01 0.86
N TYR A 108 -13.25 -4.85 1.12
CA TYR A 108 -14.51 -4.69 1.83
C TYR A 108 -15.51 -4.07 0.88
N VAL A 109 -16.47 -4.87 0.44
CA VAL A 109 -17.37 -4.54 -0.67
C VAL A 109 -18.80 -4.49 -0.19
N ASP A 110 -19.57 -3.48 -0.60
CA ASP A 110 -20.98 -3.41 -0.26
C ASP A 110 -21.83 -4.39 -1.11
N GLY A 111 -23.10 -4.54 -0.77
CA GLY A 111 -24.01 -5.44 -1.48
C GLY A 111 -24.27 -5.06 -2.95
N LYS A 112 -23.83 -3.87 -3.38
CA LYS A 112 -23.90 -3.39 -4.78
C LYS A 112 -22.61 -3.65 -5.56
N GLY A 113 -21.58 -4.24 -4.93
CA GLY A 113 -20.30 -4.50 -5.55
C GLY A 113 -19.31 -3.33 -5.51
N CYS A 114 -19.59 -2.26 -4.74
CA CYS A 114 -18.69 -1.11 -4.62
C CYS A 114 -17.69 -1.31 -3.48
N ILE A 115 -16.40 -1.10 -3.77
CA ILE A 115 -15.34 -1.15 -2.75
C ILE A 115 -15.54 -0.02 -1.75
N GLN A 116 -15.65 -0.37 -0.47
CA GLN A 116 -15.70 0.59 0.64
C GLN A 116 -14.32 0.75 1.28
N HIS A 117 -13.53 -0.34 1.37
CA HIS A 117 -12.17 -0.30 1.88
C HIS A 117 -11.30 -1.35 1.21
N LYS A 118 -9.98 -1.12 1.17
CA LYS A 118 -9.00 -1.98 0.50
C LYS A 118 -7.68 -1.95 1.26
N VAL A 119 -7.11 -3.11 1.50
CA VAL A 119 -5.76 -3.29 2.06
C VAL A 119 -5.01 -4.29 1.19
N VAL A 120 -3.74 -4.01 0.88
CA VAL A 120 -2.89 -4.89 0.08
C VAL A 120 -1.70 -5.36 0.89
N GLY A 121 -1.43 -6.66 0.84
CA GLY A 121 -0.33 -7.31 1.53
C GLY A 121 -0.73 -7.98 2.85
N TYR A 122 0.28 -8.56 3.50
CA TYR A 122 0.12 -9.21 4.81
C TYR A 122 -0.10 -8.16 5.91
N CYS A 123 -1.01 -8.45 6.83
CA CYS A 123 -1.21 -7.70 8.06
C CYS A 123 -1.25 -8.62 9.28
N THR A 124 -0.96 -8.06 10.47
CA THR A 124 -1.09 -8.78 11.75
C THR A 124 -2.56 -8.94 12.14
N PRO A 125 -2.90 -9.79 13.13
CA PRO A 125 -4.25 -9.89 13.66
C PRO A 125 -4.85 -8.54 14.08
N GLU A 126 -4.07 -7.70 14.78
CA GLU A 126 -4.49 -6.36 15.21
C GLU A 126 -4.69 -5.44 14.01
N GLY A 127 -3.80 -5.53 13.01
CA GLY A 127 -3.90 -4.78 11.75
C GLY A 127 -5.16 -5.13 10.98
N LEU A 128 -5.51 -6.43 10.91
CA LEU A 128 -6.72 -6.86 10.24
C LEU A 128 -7.99 -6.36 10.94
N ILE A 129 -8.03 -6.42 12.29
CA ILE A 129 -9.15 -5.87 13.06
C ILE A 129 -9.26 -4.35 12.86
N ALA A 130 -8.13 -3.63 12.83
CA ALA A 130 -8.12 -2.20 12.56
C ALA A 130 -8.67 -1.88 11.17
N ALA A 131 -8.26 -2.62 10.14
CA ALA A 131 -8.78 -2.49 8.78
C ALA A 131 -10.30 -2.75 8.71
N GLY A 132 -10.79 -3.78 9.40
CA GLY A 132 -12.22 -4.06 9.49
C GLY A 132 -13.01 -2.93 10.16
N LYS A 133 -12.48 -2.33 11.23
CA LYS A 133 -13.09 -1.16 11.89
C LYS A 133 -13.12 0.05 10.95
N GLN A 134 -12.02 0.29 10.24
CA GLN A 134 -11.94 1.38 9.27
C GLN A 134 -12.90 1.16 8.10
N ALA A 135 -13.06 -0.08 7.61
CA ALA A 135 -14.01 -0.40 6.54
C ALA A 135 -15.46 -0.03 6.90
N LEU A 136 -15.83 -0.15 8.17
CA LEU A 136 -17.16 0.19 8.68
C LEU A 136 -17.33 1.66 9.05
N ASP A 137 -16.26 2.43 9.08
CA ASP A 137 -16.30 3.87 9.34
C ASP A 137 -16.68 4.62 8.05
N GLY A 138 -17.90 5.11 7.98
CA GLY A 138 -18.43 5.77 6.80
C GLY A 138 -17.70 7.06 6.40
N ASP A 139 -16.93 7.66 7.29
CA ASP A 139 -16.20 8.91 7.05
C ASP A 139 -14.70 8.69 6.77
N ARG A 140 -14.14 7.55 7.18
CA ARG A 140 -12.69 7.27 7.12
C ARG A 140 -12.32 6.02 6.32
N ASN A 141 -13.28 5.30 5.76
CA ASN A 141 -12.95 4.21 4.85
C ASN A 141 -12.37 4.74 3.52
N TYR A 142 -11.71 3.87 2.76
CA TYR A 142 -11.05 4.21 1.50
C TYR A 142 -11.97 4.99 0.53
N ASN A 143 -13.22 4.55 0.36
CA ASN A 143 -14.17 5.17 -0.55
C ASN A 143 -14.57 6.58 -0.09
N ALA A 144 -14.80 6.77 1.21
CA ALA A 144 -15.14 8.08 1.77
C ALA A 144 -13.97 9.07 1.62
N LEU A 145 -12.73 8.62 1.87
CA LEU A 145 -11.54 9.46 1.71
C LEU A 145 -11.35 9.90 0.26
N ILE A 146 -11.53 9.00 -0.72
CA ILE A 146 -11.46 9.35 -2.14
C ILE A 146 -12.51 10.39 -2.50
N LYS A 147 -13.77 10.14 -2.15
CA LYS A 147 -14.87 11.09 -2.45
C LYS A 147 -14.62 12.47 -1.85
N ARG A 148 -14.11 12.52 -0.63
CA ARG A 148 -13.80 13.77 0.07
C ARG A 148 -12.66 14.52 -0.61
N TYR A 149 -11.59 13.80 -1.03
CA TYR A 149 -10.48 14.39 -1.77
C TYR A 149 -10.92 14.90 -3.15
N ASP A 150 -11.74 14.13 -3.88
CA ASP A 150 -12.27 14.50 -5.19
C ASP A 150 -13.23 15.71 -5.09
N ALA A 151 -13.92 15.87 -3.94
CA ALA A 151 -14.74 17.04 -3.63
C ALA A 151 -13.91 18.30 -3.28
N GLY A 152 -12.58 18.21 -3.26
CA GLY A 152 -11.68 19.35 -3.09
C GLY A 152 -11.24 19.61 -1.64
N ASP A 153 -11.52 18.72 -0.70
CA ASP A 153 -10.97 18.86 0.66
C ASP A 153 -9.45 18.70 0.66
N ARG A 154 -8.75 19.70 1.22
CA ARG A 154 -7.29 19.76 1.29
C ARG A 154 -6.79 20.08 2.71
N GLU A 155 -7.64 19.87 3.73
CA GLU A 155 -7.22 20.01 5.11
C GLU A 155 -6.03 19.05 5.40
N ALA A 156 -4.97 19.56 6.01
CA ALA A 156 -3.69 18.84 6.11
C ALA A 156 -3.79 17.49 6.84
N THR A 157 -4.57 17.42 7.93
CA THR A 157 -4.75 16.16 8.68
C THR A 157 -5.54 15.14 7.87
N PHE A 158 -6.57 15.60 7.15
CA PHE A 158 -7.33 14.78 6.23
C PHE A 158 -6.45 14.24 5.09
N VAL A 159 -5.69 15.12 4.41
CA VAL A 159 -4.82 14.70 3.29
C VAL A 159 -3.80 13.68 3.75
N ARG A 160 -3.20 13.83 4.92
CA ARG A 160 -2.28 12.82 5.47
C ARG A 160 -2.95 11.44 5.62
N GLY A 161 -4.15 11.39 6.19
CA GLY A 161 -4.92 10.15 6.29
C GLY A 161 -5.28 9.54 4.92
N TYR A 162 -5.58 10.39 3.94
CA TYR A 162 -5.82 9.96 2.56
C TYR A 162 -4.56 9.35 1.92
N LEU A 163 -3.39 9.98 2.07
CA LEU A 163 -2.12 9.45 1.57
C LEU A 163 -1.77 8.09 2.21
N GLU A 164 -2.05 7.91 3.50
CA GLU A 164 -1.87 6.62 4.18
C GLU A 164 -2.79 5.54 3.59
N ALA A 165 -4.07 5.86 3.40
CA ALA A 165 -5.03 4.93 2.80
C ALA A 165 -4.66 4.55 1.36
N LEU A 166 -4.14 5.48 0.56
CA LEU A 166 -3.64 5.20 -0.79
C LEU A 166 -2.41 4.27 -0.78
N ALA A 167 -1.50 4.46 0.19
CA ALA A 167 -0.34 3.59 0.34
C ALA A 167 -0.74 2.16 0.75
N GLU A 168 -1.66 2.02 1.70
CA GLU A 168 -2.18 0.72 2.17
C GLU A 168 -2.98 -0.03 1.09
N SER A 169 -3.66 0.71 0.22
CA SER A 169 -4.45 0.14 -0.88
C SER A 169 -3.67 -0.04 -2.18
N TYR A 170 -2.37 0.25 -2.19
CA TYR A 170 -1.47 0.12 -3.35
C TYR A 170 -1.89 0.96 -4.57
N GLU A 171 -2.48 2.13 -4.31
CA GLU A 171 -2.95 3.07 -5.33
C GLU A 171 -1.83 4.03 -5.77
N GLN A 172 -0.76 3.47 -6.37
CA GLN A 172 0.51 4.16 -6.59
C GLN A 172 0.37 5.49 -7.35
N LYS A 173 -0.38 5.51 -8.45
CA LYS A 173 -0.52 6.75 -9.24
C LYS A 173 -1.22 7.85 -8.44
N LYS A 174 -2.32 7.53 -7.78
CA LYS A 174 -3.03 8.50 -6.92
C LYS A 174 -2.18 8.96 -5.77
N LEU A 175 -1.42 8.04 -5.16
CA LEU A 175 -0.48 8.36 -4.07
C LEU A 175 0.58 9.37 -4.54
N TRP A 176 1.18 9.17 -5.71
CA TRP A 176 2.20 10.07 -6.25
C TRP A 176 1.64 11.47 -6.55
N ASP A 177 0.50 11.53 -7.24
CA ASP A 177 -0.15 12.78 -7.61
C ASP A 177 -0.57 13.57 -6.35
N ALA A 178 -1.25 12.92 -5.41
CA ALA A 178 -1.69 13.56 -4.16
C ALA A 178 -0.53 13.93 -3.22
N THR A 179 0.54 13.11 -3.17
CA THR A 179 1.74 13.45 -2.39
C THR A 179 2.43 14.68 -2.96
N GLN A 180 2.57 14.77 -4.28
CA GLN A 180 3.17 15.93 -4.91
C GLN A 180 2.38 17.19 -4.56
N GLU A 181 1.05 17.18 -4.74
CA GLU A 181 0.17 18.31 -4.40
C GLU A 181 0.28 18.71 -2.92
N TYR A 182 0.26 17.74 -2.01
CA TYR A 182 0.42 17.99 -0.57
C TYR A 182 1.75 18.67 -0.23
N LEU A 183 2.85 18.14 -0.79
CA LEU A 183 4.20 18.64 -0.49
C LEU A 183 4.45 20.03 -1.11
N GLU A 184 3.82 20.36 -2.23
CA GLU A 184 3.91 21.68 -2.87
C GLU A 184 3.33 22.79 -1.99
N GLY A 185 2.31 22.48 -1.18
CA GLY A 185 1.67 23.41 -0.25
C GLY A 185 2.43 23.63 1.06
N LEU A 186 3.51 22.88 1.35
CA LEU A 186 4.22 22.97 2.61
C LEU A 186 5.28 24.07 2.62
N ASP A 187 5.30 24.87 3.68
CA ASP A 187 6.44 25.73 4.02
C ASP A 187 7.70 24.94 4.42
N ASP A 188 8.84 25.62 4.56
CA ASP A 188 10.10 24.95 4.89
C ASP A 188 10.10 24.32 6.29
N SER A 189 9.44 24.91 7.25
CA SER A 189 9.41 24.43 8.63
C SER A 189 8.64 23.11 8.75
N THR A 190 7.58 22.95 7.97
CA THR A 190 6.76 21.74 7.91
C THR A 190 7.36 20.70 6.94
N PHE A 191 7.95 21.13 5.83
CA PHE A 191 8.54 20.23 4.84
C PHE A 191 9.71 19.42 5.41
N TYR A 192 10.65 20.06 6.12
CA TYR A 192 11.84 19.42 6.66
C TYR A 192 11.61 18.81 8.05
N THR A 193 10.60 17.95 8.17
CA THR A 193 10.28 17.20 9.40
C THR A 193 10.35 15.70 9.19
N LYS A 194 10.55 14.95 10.28
CA LYS A 194 10.51 13.48 10.25
C LYS A 194 9.13 12.94 9.85
N GLU A 195 8.06 13.66 10.20
CA GLU A 195 6.69 13.29 9.81
C GLU A 195 6.51 13.42 8.29
N THR A 196 6.91 14.55 7.71
CA THR A 196 6.82 14.77 6.26
C THR A 196 7.69 13.80 5.47
N TRP A 197 8.82 13.36 6.04
CA TRP A 197 9.65 12.33 5.42
C TRP A 197 8.89 11.05 5.10
N LYS A 198 7.93 10.63 5.91
CA LYS A 198 7.09 9.46 5.65
C LYS A 198 6.38 9.56 4.29
N TYR A 199 5.80 10.72 4.00
CA TYR A 199 5.08 10.97 2.74
C TYR A 199 6.04 11.13 1.57
N ILE A 200 7.16 11.83 1.75
CA ILE A 200 8.25 11.91 0.76
C ILE A 200 8.70 10.51 0.37
N ASN A 201 9.01 9.66 1.34
CA ASN A 201 9.52 8.32 1.09
C ASN A 201 8.52 7.44 0.34
N ASN A 202 7.24 7.52 0.68
CA ASN A 202 6.20 6.66 0.11
C ASN A 202 5.66 7.17 -1.23
N GLY A 203 5.53 8.49 -1.41
CA GLY A 203 4.75 9.04 -2.52
C GLY A 203 5.49 10.02 -3.44
N LEU A 204 6.66 10.56 -3.08
CA LEU A 204 7.39 11.44 -3.99
C LEU A 204 8.10 10.63 -5.06
N ALA A 205 7.66 10.74 -6.33
CA ALA A 205 8.13 9.92 -7.44
C ALA A 205 8.56 10.72 -8.68
N ASN A 206 8.16 11.99 -8.80
CA ASN A 206 8.47 12.82 -9.97
C ASN A 206 9.72 13.69 -9.72
N PRO A 207 10.88 13.43 -10.40
CA PRO A 207 12.10 14.20 -10.19
C PRO A 207 11.99 15.64 -10.70
N LEU A 208 11.07 15.91 -11.63
CA LEU A 208 10.88 17.25 -12.21
C LEU A 208 9.93 18.12 -11.36
N SER A 209 9.35 17.58 -10.30
CA SER A 209 8.44 18.32 -9.42
C SER A 209 9.17 19.29 -8.48
N SER A 210 8.48 20.36 -8.08
CA SER A 210 9.03 21.34 -7.13
C SER A 210 9.37 20.71 -5.77
N PRO A 211 8.59 19.77 -5.21
CA PRO A 211 8.97 19.07 -3.98
C PRO A 211 10.25 18.24 -4.11
N PHE A 212 10.49 17.60 -5.25
CA PHE A 212 11.74 16.87 -5.44
C PHE A 212 12.95 17.82 -5.53
N GLN A 213 12.81 18.94 -6.24
CA GLN A 213 13.85 19.97 -6.29
C GLN A 213 14.12 20.57 -4.89
N LYS A 214 13.06 20.84 -4.13
CA LYS A 214 13.17 21.27 -2.73
C LYS A 214 13.89 20.23 -1.87
N LEU A 215 13.56 18.94 -2.03
CA LEU A 215 14.21 17.84 -1.33
C LEU A 215 15.70 17.77 -1.65
N ILE A 216 16.09 17.75 -2.93
CA ILE A 216 17.49 17.55 -3.33
C ILE A 216 18.37 18.75 -2.95
N ASN A 217 17.87 19.97 -3.07
CA ASN A 217 18.58 21.19 -2.67
C ASN A 217 18.73 21.34 -1.16
N GLY A 218 17.78 20.82 -0.37
CA GLY A 218 17.80 20.89 1.09
C GLY A 218 18.02 19.53 1.78
N ARG A 219 18.54 18.53 1.06
CA ARG A 219 18.66 17.13 1.54
C ARG A 219 19.40 16.99 2.87
N GLU A 220 20.39 17.83 3.10
CA GLU A 220 21.18 17.83 4.34
C GLU A 220 20.35 18.12 5.59
N LYS A 221 19.22 18.85 5.45
CA LYS A 221 18.29 19.11 6.55
C LYS A 221 17.60 17.82 7.03
N PHE A 222 17.49 16.78 6.17
CA PHE A 222 16.93 15.49 6.53
C PHE A 222 17.96 14.52 7.13
N TYR A 223 19.26 14.74 6.93
CA TYR A 223 20.30 13.82 7.42
C TYR A 223 20.24 13.54 8.93
N PRO A 224 20.10 14.57 9.80
CA PRO A 224 19.95 14.34 11.24
C PRO A 224 18.61 13.69 11.63
N LEU A 225 17.59 13.74 10.78
CA LEU A 225 16.24 13.27 11.10
C LEU A 225 16.03 11.78 10.75
N VAL A 226 16.63 11.33 9.63
CA VAL A 226 16.38 9.99 9.08
C VAL A 226 17.66 9.26 8.61
N GLY A 227 18.79 9.94 8.60
CA GLY A 227 20.08 9.42 8.14
C GLY A 227 20.37 9.70 6.68
N GLN A 228 21.63 10.07 6.37
CA GLN A 228 22.08 10.40 5.01
C GLN A 228 21.80 9.28 4.02
N LYS A 229 22.17 8.04 4.34
CA LYS A 229 21.96 6.88 3.46
C LYS A 229 20.51 6.70 3.03
N VAL A 230 19.56 6.96 3.92
CA VAL A 230 18.12 6.83 3.63
C VAL A 230 17.67 7.90 2.65
N VAL A 231 18.16 9.12 2.82
CA VAL A 231 17.85 10.25 1.93
C VAL A 231 18.44 10.00 0.54
N ASP A 232 19.73 9.63 0.46
CA ASP A 232 20.43 9.39 -0.79
C ASP A 232 19.81 8.21 -1.57
N GLN A 233 19.40 7.14 -0.87
CA GLN A 233 18.66 6.03 -1.47
C GLN A 233 17.32 6.45 -2.06
N LYS A 234 16.58 7.33 -1.39
CA LYS A 234 15.32 7.86 -1.93
C LYS A 234 15.56 8.68 -3.19
N LEU A 235 16.52 9.59 -3.20
CA LEU A 235 16.89 10.38 -4.38
C LEU A 235 17.29 9.47 -5.55
N ALA A 236 18.17 8.51 -5.28
CA ALA A 236 18.62 7.54 -6.27
C ALA A 236 17.46 6.71 -6.86
N SER A 237 16.54 6.25 -6.02
CA SER A 237 15.37 5.46 -6.45
C SER A 237 14.46 6.25 -7.38
N VAL A 238 14.15 7.51 -7.05
CA VAL A 238 13.30 8.37 -7.89
C VAL A 238 13.96 8.63 -9.25
N LEU A 239 15.27 8.95 -9.27
CA LEU A 239 16.02 9.19 -10.51
C LEU A 239 16.12 7.93 -11.37
N ALA A 240 16.46 6.78 -10.78
CA ALA A 240 16.54 5.51 -11.51
C ALA A 240 15.20 5.12 -12.15
N THR A 241 14.10 5.26 -11.39
CA THR A 241 12.76 4.98 -11.91
C THR A 241 12.39 5.90 -13.08
N ALA A 242 12.71 7.19 -12.97
CA ALA A 242 12.44 8.15 -14.03
C ALA A 242 13.27 7.84 -15.30
N VAL A 243 14.57 7.54 -15.16
CA VAL A 243 15.44 7.16 -16.28
C VAL A 243 14.91 5.91 -16.96
N SER A 244 14.62 4.84 -16.21
CA SER A 244 14.03 3.61 -16.76
C SER A 244 12.70 3.86 -17.47
N SER A 245 11.87 4.76 -16.93
CA SER A 245 10.56 5.10 -17.52
C SER A 245 10.67 5.81 -18.88
N VAL A 246 11.66 6.68 -19.08
CA VAL A 246 11.81 7.44 -20.33
C VAL A 246 12.68 6.72 -21.35
N THR A 247 13.66 5.94 -20.91
CA THR A 247 14.55 5.16 -21.78
C THR A 247 13.91 3.86 -22.28
N GLY A 248 12.85 3.40 -21.64
CA GLY A 248 12.24 2.11 -21.95
C GLY A 248 13.09 0.90 -21.53
N ILE A 249 14.24 1.12 -20.89
CA ILE A 249 15.13 0.06 -20.42
C ILE A 249 14.79 -0.28 -18.97
N SER A 250 14.22 -1.46 -18.78
CA SER A 250 13.93 -1.98 -17.43
C SER A 250 15.13 -2.75 -16.89
N PRO A 251 15.46 -2.62 -15.60
CA PRO A 251 16.45 -3.47 -14.94
C PRO A 251 16.14 -4.97 -15.02
N PHE A 252 14.88 -5.32 -15.33
CA PHE A 252 14.39 -6.68 -15.45
C PHE A 252 14.30 -7.18 -16.91
N GLY A 253 14.87 -6.44 -17.88
CA GLY A 253 14.92 -6.83 -19.29
C GLY A 253 13.64 -6.58 -20.09
N GLU A 254 12.62 -5.97 -19.51
CA GLU A 254 11.45 -5.53 -20.29
C GLU A 254 11.82 -4.31 -21.13
N VAL A 255 11.52 -4.36 -22.43
CA VAL A 255 11.68 -3.23 -23.34
C VAL A 255 10.36 -2.50 -23.48
N ARG A 256 10.32 -1.24 -23.09
CA ARG A 256 9.18 -0.33 -23.23
C ARG A 256 9.46 0.70 -24.32
N PRO A 257 8.44 1.37 -24.87
CA PRO A 257 8.65 2.43 -25.84
C PRO A 257 9.53 3.56 -25.30
N PHE A 258 10.49 4.01 -26.08
CA PHE A 258 11.30 5.19 -25.78
C PHE A 258 10.45 6.47 -25.82
N ARG A 259 10.59 7.33 -24.82
CA ARG A 259 9.74 8.51 -24.63
C ARG A 259 10.55 9.77 -24.84
N GLU A 260 10.79 10.12 -26.11
CA GLU A 260 11.70 11.18 -26.53
C GLU A 260 11.48 12.53 -25.83
N LYS A 261 10.23 13.00 -25.77
CA LYS A 261 9.92 14.31 -25.16
C LYS A 261 10.24 14.35 -23.67
N GLU A 262 9.88 13.32 -22.94
CA GLU A 262 10.16 13.18 -21.51
C GLU A 262 11.65 12.94 -21.27
N TYR A 263 12.30 12.17 -22.16
CA TYR A 263 13.75 11.96 -22.15
C TYR A 263 14.51 13.29 -22.22
N GLN A 264 14.21 14.17 -23.16
CA GLN A 264 14.88 15.45 -23.30
C GLN A 264 14.69 16.36 -22.07
N ARG A 265 13.50 16.35 -21.47
CA ARG A 265 13.23 17.08 -20.22
C ARG A 265 14.07 16.57 -19.06
N LEU A 266 14.12 15.25 -18.90
CA LEU A 266 14.89 14.63 -17.82
C LEU A 266 16.39 14.82 -18.03
N LEU A 267 16.88 14.74 -19.27
CA LEU A 267 18.27 14.97 -19.62
C LEU A 267 18.73 16.39 -19.25
N THR A 268 17.92 17.40 -19.60
CA THR A 268 18.20 18.79 -19.23
C THR A 268 18.25 18.95 -17.72
N PHE A 269 17.28 18.40 -17.01
CA PHE A 269 17.23 18.46 -15.54
C PHE A 269 18.47 17.81 -14.90
N LEU A 270 18.88 16.62 -15.35
CA LEU A 270 20.02 15.89 -14.78
C LEU A 270 21.36 16.61 -15.00
N ARG A 271 21.53 17.39 -16.09
CA ARG A 271 22.74 18.15 -16.36
C ARG A 271 22.98 19.25 -15.33
N ASP A 272 21.91 19.86 -14.83
CA ASP A 272 21.95 20.98 -13.90
C ASP A 272 21.81 20.55 -12.44
N LEU A 273 21.71 19.23 -12.18
CA LEU A 273 21.41 18.70 -10.87
C LEU A 273 22.65 18.72 -9.95
N PRO A 274 22.62 19.42 -8.78
CA PRO A 274 23.73 19.46 -7.83
C PRO A 274 23.78 18.18 -6.97
N PHE A 275 23.98 17.05 -7.61
CA PHE A 275 24.00 15.73 -6.98
C PHE A 275 25.06 14.84 -7.64
N ASP A 276 26.04 14.37 -6.86
CA ASP A 276 27.18 13.60 -7.37
C ASP A 276 26.79 12.32 -8.13
N GLY A 277 25.64 11.73 -7.78
CA GLY A 277 25.07 10.58 -8.48
C GLY A 277 24.46 10.90 -9.86
N ALA A 278 24.31 12.16 -10.26
CA ALA A 278 23.67 12.53 -11.53
C ALA A 278 24.46 12.05 -12.76
N SER A 279 25.79 12.03 -12.69
CA SER A 279 26.66 11.56 -13.76
C SER A 279 26.37 10.14 -14.23
N ARG A 280 26.04 9.24 -13.31
CA ARG A 280 25.63 7.87 -13.62
C ARG A 280 24.35 7.85 -14.46
N TYR A 281 23.33 8.60 -14.08
CA TYR A 281 22.05 8.65 -14.79
C TYR A 281 22.19 9.30 -16.17
N LEU A 282 23.06 10.31 -16.31
CA LEU A 282 23.40 10.89 -17.60
C LEU A 282 24.06 9.85 -18.52
N ALA A 283 24.99 9.04 -18.01
CA ALA A 283 25.61 7.95 -18.77
C ALA A 283 24.57 6.91 -19.21
N GLU A 284 23.68 6.47 -18.30
CA GLU A 284 22.59 5.53 -18.60
C GLU A 284 21.65 6.07 -19.69
N MET A 285 21.31 7.36 -19.64
CA MET A 285 20.48 8.02 -20.67
C MET A 285 21.18 8.09 -22.02
N ASN A 286 22.47 8.48 -22.06
CA ASN A 286 23.23 8.53 -23.29
C ASN A 286 23.35 7.15 -23.97
N ILE A 287 23.60 6.10 -23.19
CA ILE A 287 23.63 4.72 -23.68
C ILE A 287 22.27 4.34 -24.29
N ALA A 288 21.19 4.64 -23.61
CA ALA A 288 19.84 4.37 -24.10
C ALA A 288 19.54 5.06 -25.42
N GLN A 289 19.96 6.33 -25.56
CA GLN A 289 19.80 7.07 -26.80
C GLN A 289 20.57 6.41 -27.96
N CYS A 290 21.82 5.96 -27.72
CA CYS A 290 22.59 5.25 -28.73
C CYS A 290 21.94 3.92 -29.15
N ILE A 291 21.40 3.18 -28.19
CA ILE A 291 20.67 1.93 -28.47
C ILE A 291 19.44 2.18 -29.34
N HIS A 292 18.62 3.14 -28.98
CA HIS A 292 17.40 3.46 -29.73
C HIS A 292 17.66 4.14 -31.07
N GLY A 293 18.78 4.86 -31.20
CA GLY A 293 19.23 5.47 -32.44
C GLY A 293 20.05 4.55 -33.36
N GLU A 294 20.25 3.29 -32.97
CA GLU A 294 21.12 2.31 -33.63
C GLU A 294 22.58 2.82 -33.83
N ASP A 295 22.99 3.78 -33.01
CA ASP A 295 24.33 4.41 -33.09
C ASP A 295 25.26 3.84 -32.01
N TYR A 296 25.60 2.56 -32.14
CA TYR A 296 26.45 1.83 -31.19
C TYR A 296 27.90 2.36 -31.13
N ALA A 297 28.35 3.12 -32.18
CA ALA A 297 29.72 3.66 -32.23
C ALA A 297 29.99 4.74 -31.19
N LYS A 298 28.93 5.39 -30.68
CA LYS A 298 29.02 6.44 -29.66
C LYS A 298 29.02 5.94 -28.22
N ILE A 299 28.84 4.62 -27.99
CA ILE A 299 28.91 4.05 -26.68
C ILE A 299 30.38 3.93 -26.27
N ASP A 300 30.90 4.94 -25.56
CA ASP A 300 32.23 4.87 -24.98
C ASP A 300 32.27 3.86 -23.84
N ARG A 301 33.25 2.94 -23.85
CA ARG A 301 33.46 1.91 -22.80
C ARG A 301 33.63 2.50 -21.40
N LYS A 302 34.03 3.77 -21.29
CA LYS A 302 34.13 4.48 -19.99
C LYS A 302 32.76 4.88 -19.38
N SER A 303 31.70 4.83 -20.18
CA SER A 303 30.34 5.16 -19.73
C SER A 303 29.60 3.94 -19.15
N VAL A 304 30.23 2.76 -19.13
CA VAL A 304 29.60 1.48 -18.77
C VAL A 304 30.12 0.92 -17.42
N VAL A 305 31.02 1.64 -16.75
CA VAL A 305 31.61 1.19 -15.46
C VAL A 305 31.12 2.02 -14.29
#